data_fd46d2469fe5f62efb203a5592fb9e3f
#
_entry.id   fd46d2469fe5f62efb203a5592fb9e3f
#
_cell.length_a   1.000
_cell.length_b   1.000
_cell.length_c   1.000
_cell.angle_alpha   90.00
_cell.angle_beta   90.00
_cell.angle_gamma   90.00
#
_symmetry.space_group_name_H-M   'P 1'
#
loop_
_entity.id
_entity.type
_entity.pdbx_description
1 polymer ?
#
loop_
_entity_poly.entity_id
_entity_poly.type
_entity_poly.pdbx_seq_one_letter_code
_entity_poly.pdbx_strand_id
1 'polypeptide(L)'
;MGMNMLSKATEFAINRMLDVFPDMEVVSLSGNFCTDKKPAAINWVEGRGKSVVAEAIVPAHIIKSVLKTSTSALVDLNNSKNLVGSAMAGSIGGGSNCSLTVCKDKKKQ
;
A
#
# COMPACT_ATOMS: atom_id res chain seq x y z
N MET A 1 11.30 19.52 -3.38
CA MET A 1 11.24 18.29 -2.59
C MET A 1 11.88 17.16 -3.38
N GLY A 2 12.78 16.40 -2.77
CA GLY A 2 13.51 15.31 -3.42
C GLY A 2 12.79 13.98 -3.57
N MET A 3 11.45 13.94 -3.44
CA MET A 3 10.69 12.67 -3.46
C MET A 3 10.84 11.90 -4.77
N ASN A 4 10.82 12.59 -5.90
CA ASN A 4 11.01 11.95 -7.21
C ASN A 4 12.42 11.39 -7.38
N MET A 5 13.42 12.09 -6.84
CA MET A 5 14.81 11.60 -6.85
C MET A 5 14.97 10.39 -5.94
N LEU A 6 14.34 10.38 -4.78
CA LEU A 6 14.34 9.22 -3.88
C LEU A 6 13.65 8.02 -4.52
N SER A 7 12.50 8.21 -5.15
CA SER A 7 11.79 7.12 -5.85
C SER A 7 12.63 6.53 -6.97
N LYS A 8 13.26 7.39 -7.79
CA LYS A 8 14.15 6.94 -8.87
C LYS A 8 15.39 6.22 -8.34
N ALA A 9 16.00 6.74 -7.28
CA ALA A 9 17.16 6.09 -6.67
C ALA A 9 16.81 4.73 -6.07
N THR A 10 15.64 4.63 -5.42
CA THR A 10 15.13 3.36 -4.88
C THR A 10 14.85 2.34 -5.98
N GLU A 11 14.21 2.76 -7.07
CA GLU A 11 13.97 1.91 -8.24
C GLU A 11 15.27 1.39 -8.82
N PHE A 12 16.28 2.25 -8.98
CA PHE A 12 17.59 1.85 -9.43
C PHE A 12 18.26 0.85 -8.50
N ALA A 13 18.20 1.08 -7.19
CA ALA A 13 18.76 0.18 -6.19
C ALA A 13 18.06 -1.19 -6.21
N ILE A 14 16.73 -1.21 -6.32
CA ILE A 14 15.93 -2.45 -6.41
C ILE A 14 16.34 -3.25 -7.67
N ASN A 15 16.47 -2.59 -8.81
CA ASN A 15 16.88 -3.25 -10.05
C ASN A 15 18.27 -3.88 -9.90
N ARG A 16 19.21 -3.22 -9.22
CA ARG A 16 20.53 -3.80 -8.92
C ARG A 16 20.45 -4.97 -7.93
N MET A 17 19.51 -4.93 -6.99
CA MET A 17 19.28 -6.06 -6.09
C MET A 17 18.70 -7.28 -6.83
N LEU A 18 17.83 -7.07 -7.79
CA LEU A 18 17.30 -8.15 -8.64
C LEU A 18 18.37 -8.85 -9.46
N ASP A 19 19.43 -8.13 -9.87
CA ASP A 19 20.59 -8.73 -10.55
C ASP A 19 21.33 -9.72 -9.64
N VAL A 20 21.32 -9.49 -8.33
CA VAL A 20 22.01 -10.33 -7.33
C VAL A 20 21.08 -11.40 -6.75
N PHE A 21 19.80 -11.08 -6.60
CA PHE A 21 18.77 -11.94 -6.01
C PHE A 21 17.61 -12.13 -6.99
N PRO A 22 17.74 -12.98 -8.01
CA PRO A 22 16.73 -13.16 -9.05
C PRO A 22 15.41 -13.72 -8.53
N ASP A 23 15.42 -14.39 -7.39
CA ASP A 23 14.20 -14.94 -6.75
C ASP A 23 13.41 -13.92 -5.93
N MET A 24 13.91 -12.68 -5.86
CA MET A 24 13.25 -11.60 -5.11
C MET A 24 12.08 -11.04 -5.90
N GLU A 25 10.90 -10.96 -5.26
CA GLU A 25 9.72 -10.30 -5.82
C GLU A 25 9.55 -8.90 -5.24
N VAL A 26 9.38 -7.91 -6.11
CA VAL A 26 9.16 -6.51 -5.72
C VAL A 26 7.66 -6.23 -5.61
N VAL A 27 7.16 -6.09 -4.41
CA VAL A 27 5.74 -5.81 -4.15
C VAL A 27 5.41 -4.33 -4.35
N SER A 28 6.27 -3.43 -3.89
CA SER A 28 6.04 -1.98 -3.96
C SER A 28 7.34 -1.21 -3.73
N LEU A 29 7.46 -0.04 -4.35
CA LEU A 29 8.55 0.91 -4.13
C LEU A 29 8.51 1.58 -2.76
N SER A 30 7.34 1.76 -2.18
CA SER A 30 7.17 2.38 -0.86
C SER A 30 6.45 1.43 0.09
N GLY A 31 6.86 1.43 1.35
CA GLY A 31 6.24 0.64 2.39
C GLY A 31 5.42 1.47 3.36
N ASN A 32 4.80 0.78 4.32
CA ASN A 32 4.04 1.38 5.41
C ASN A 32 4.69 1.17 6.79
N PHE A 33 5.98 0.83 6.84
CA PHE A 33 6.74 0.65 8.08
C PHE A 33 7.11 2.00 8.72
N CYS A 34 6.15 2.88 8.86
CA CYS A 34 6.33 4.19 9.47
C CYS A 34 5.05 4.63 10.17
N THR A 35 5.18 5.49 11.19
CA THR A 35 4.04 6.04 11.94
C THR A 35 3.39 7.22 11.23
N ASP A 36 4.04 7.79 10.21
CA ASP A 36 3.51 8.93 9.47
C ASP A 36 2.18 8.59 8.80
N LYS A 37 1.21 9.45 8.97
CA LYS A 37 -0.14 9.36 8.40
C LYS A 37 -0.94 8.11 8.81
N LYS A 38 -0.67 7.55 9.98
CA LYS A 38 -1.38 6.37 10.50
C LYS A 38 -1.88 6.63 11.92
N PRO A 39 -2.88 5.88 12.41
CA PRO A 39 -3.36 5.97 13.79
C PRO A 39 -2.37 5.29 14.76
N ALA A 40 -1.12 5.75 14.76
CA ALA A 40 -0.10 5.36 15.71
C ALA A 40 -0.17 6.19 17.00
N ALA A 41 0.42 5.70 18.08
CA ALA A 41 0.35 6.33 19.39
C ALA A 41 0.76 7.81 19.37
N ILE A 42 1.84 8.15 18.68
CA ILE A 42 2.29 9.54 18.58
C ILE A 42 1.26 10.46 17.92
N ASN A 43 0.57 9.99 16.88
CA ASN A 43 -0.44 10.79 16.19
C ASN A 43 -1.70 10.97 17.04
N TRP A 44 -2.03 10.00 17.88
CA TRP A 44 -3.10 10.13 18.87
C TRP A 44 -2.75 11.15 19.96
N VAL A 45 -1.52 11.11 20.46
CA VAL A 45 -1.04 12.05 21.48
C VAL A 45 -1.01 13.48 20.95
N GLU A 46 -0.54 13.67 19.74
CA GLU A 46 -0.48 14.98 19.08
C GLU A 46 -1.84 15.45 18.55
N GLY A 47 -2.85 14.60 18.54
CA GLY A 47 -4.17 14.92 17.98
C GLY A 47 -4.16 15.10 16.46
N ARG A 48 -3.22 14.46 15.76
CA ARG A 48 -3.08 14.57 14.32
C ARG A 48 -4.07 13.66 13.58
N GLY A 49 -4.63 14.18 12.51
CA GLY A 49 -5.52 13.45 11.61
C GLY A 49 -6.99 13.62 11.95
N LYS A 50 -7.82 13.04 11.12
CA LYS A 50 -9.29 13.04 11.26
C LYS A 50 -9.85 11.68 10.91
N SER A 51 -10.88 11.26 11.64
CA SER A 51 -11.63 10.04 11.32
C SER A 51 -12.59 10.33 10.17
N VAL A 52 -12.44 9.60 9.09
CA VAL A 52 -13.32 9.68 7.92
C VAL A 52 -13.63 8.28 7.41
N VAL A 53 -14.81 8.11 6.82
CA VAL A 53 -15.17 6.91 6.05
C VAL A 53 -15.45 7.34 4.63
N ALA A 54 -14.74 6.74 3.69
CA ALA A 54 -14.93 6.97 2.26
C ALA A 54 -14.95 5.62 1.53
N GLU A 55 -15.82 5.49 0.56
CA GLU A 55 -15.98 4.27 -0.23
C GLU A 55 -15.91 4.60 -1.71
N ALA A 56 -15.24 3.74 -2.47
CA ALA A 56 -15.25 3.77 -3.93
C ALA A 56 -15.34 2.35 -4.47
N ILE A 57 -16.30 2.12 -5.35
CA ILE A 57 -16.47 0.85 -6.06
C ILE A 57 -15.85 0.98 -7.44
N VAL A 58 -14.73 0.31 -7.65
CA VAL A 58 -13.98 0.36 -8.91
C VAL A 58 -14.16 -0.94 -9.69
N PRO A 59 -14.73 -0.91 -10.89
CA PRO A 59 -14.86 -2.11 -11.72
C PRO A 59 -13.50 -2.70 -12.12
N ALA A 60 -13.41 -4.02 -12.21
CA ALA A 60 -12.14 -4.71 -12.51
C ALA A 60 -11.52 -4.30 -13.85
N HIS A 61 -12.35 -3.98 -14.87
CA HIS A 61 -11.83 -3.51 -16.15
C HIS A 61 -11.12 -2.14 -16.05
N ILE A 62 -11.56 -1.27 -15.13
CA ILE A 62 -10.91 0.02 -14.85
C ILE A 62 -9.57 -0.21 -14.15
N ILE A 63 -9.52 -1.14 -13.18
CA ILE A 63 -8.27 -1.51 -12.50
C ILE A 63 -7.24 -1.97 -13.54
N LYS A 64 -7.66 -2.84 -14.47
CA LYS A 64 -6.77 -3.34 -15.52
C LYS A 64 -6.33 -2.27 -16.51
N SER A 65 -7.23 -1.41 -16.96
CA SER A 65 -6.95 -0.41 -18.00
C SER A 65 -6.20 0.81 -17.48
N VAL A 66 -6.54 1.29 -16.28
CA VAL A 66 -5.99 2.53 -15.70
C VAL A 66 -4.85 2.24 -14.75
N LEU A 67 -5.04 1.33 -13.79
CA LEU A 67 -4.03 1.00 -12.78
C LEU A 67 -3.01 -0.02 -13.29
N LYS A 68 -3.24 -0.64 -14.46
CA LYS A 68 -2.34 -1.62 -15.08
C LYS A 68 -2.02 -2.83 -14.20
N THR A 69 -2.95 -3.23 -13.35
CA THR A 69 -2.80 -4.34 -12.42
C THR A 69 -4.07 -5.20 -12.40
N SER A 70 -4.09 -6.21 -11.56
CA SER A 70 -5.25 -7.09 -11.35
C SER A 70 -5.88 -6.86 -9.97
N THR A 71 -7.13 -7.27 -9.81
CA THR A 71 -7.84 -7.20 -8.53
C THR A 71 -7.13 -8.03 -7.46
N SER A 72 -6.64 -9.23 -7.81
CA SER A 72 -5.90 -10.10 -6.88
C SER A 72 -4.60 -9.45 -6.42
N ALA A 73 -3.81 -8.87 -7.34
CA ALA A 73 -2.56 -8.20 -7.00
C ALA A 73 -2.79 -6.99 -6.06
N LEU A 74 -3.91 -6.26 -6.22
CA LEU A 74 -4.26 -5.19 -5.28
C LEU A 74 -4.64 -5.71 -3.89
N VAL A 75 -5.30 -6.87 -3.79
CA VAL A 75 -5.59 -7.51 -2.50
C VAL A 75 -4.30 -7.91 -1.80
N ASP A 76 -3.40 -8.57 -2.52
CA ASP A 76 -2.11 -9.01 -1.99
C ASP A 76 -1.25 -7.82 -1.56
N LEU A 77 -1.23 -6.76 -2.36
CA LEU A 77 -0.58 -5.50 -2.02
C LEU A 77 -1.17 -4.88 -0.75
N ASN A 78 -2.49 -4.85 -0.62
CA ASN A 78 -3.15 -4.31 0.57
C ASN A 78 -2.79 -5.12 1.82
N ASN A 79 -2.80 -6.43 1.75
CA ASN A 79 -2.43 -7.30 2.86
C ASN A 79 -0.96 -7.09 3.27
N SER A 80 -0.04 -7.18 2.33
CA SER A 80 1.40 -7.13 2.60
C SER A 80 1.86 -5.73 2.98
N LYS A 81 1.45 -4.72 2.24
CA LYS A 81 1.90 -3.33 2.43
C LYS A 81 1.11 -2.62 3.53
N ASN A 82 -0.21 -2.60 3.41
CA ASN A 82 -1.04 -1.78 4.29
C ASN A 82 -1.30 -2.44 5.63
N LEU A 83 -1.79 -3.68 5.64
CA LEU A 83 -2.14 -4.34 6.89
C LEU A 83 -0.90 -4.77 7.68
N VAL A 84 -0.06 -5.60 7.11
CA VAL A 84 1.13 -6.11 7.80
C VAL A 84 2.12 -4.98 8.07
N GLY A 85 2.44 -4.14 7.08
CA GLY A 85 3.37 -3.04 7.25
C GLY A 85 2.93 -2.04 8.32
N SER A 86 1.65 -1.68 8.33
CA SER A 86 1.10 -0.76 9.34
C SER A 86 1.07 -1.37 10.74
N ALA A 87 0.74 -2.65 10.85
CA ALA A 87 0.78 -3.37 12.12
C ALA A 87 2.20 -3.42 12.70
N MET A 88 3.18 -3.71 11.87
CA MET A 88 4.61 -3.73 12.27
C MET A 88 5.12 -2.34 12.68
N ALA A 89 4.56 -1.28 12.12
CA ALA A 89 4.87 0.10 12.52
C ALA A 89 4.18 0.54 13.83
N GLY A 90 3.39 -0.33 14.45
CA GLY A 90 2.70 -0.04 15.70
C GLY A 90 1.44 0.80 15.53
N SER A 91 0.81 0.80 14.37
CA SER A 91 -0.47 1.48 14.19
C SER A 91 -1.61 0.67 14.80
N ILE A 92 -2.59 1.38 15.38
CA ILE A 92 -3.76 0.79 16.03
C ILE A 92 -4.89 0.69 14.98
N GLY A 93 -5.54 -0.47 14.89
CA GLY A 93 -6.73 -0.63 14.06
C GLY A 93 -6.48 -0.78 12.57
N GLY A 94 -5.36 -1.37 12.16
CA GLY A 94 -5.07 -1.65 10.76
C GLY A 94 -4.77 -0.41 9.93
N GLY A 95 -4.27 0.61 10.57
CA GLY A 95 -4.08 1.95 10.09
C GLY A 95 -3.24 2.13 8.84
N SER A 96 -3.88 2.03 7.72
CA SER A 96 -3.43 2.78 6.56
C SER A 96 -4.40 3.92 6.32
N ASN A 97 -3.97 4.93 5.57
CA ASN A 97 -4.84 6.00 5.11
C ASN A 97 -5.98 5.50 4.22
N CYS A 98 -5.91 4.26 3.76
CA CYS A 98 -6.93 3.58 3.00
C CYS A 98 -6.99 2.12 3.44
N SER A 99 -8.06 1.73 4.06
CA SER A 99 -8.47 0.34 4.08
C SER A 99 -9.07 0.04 2.70
N LEU A 100 -8.25 -0.50 1.79
CA LEU A 100 -8.75 -0.94 0.50
C LEU A 100 -9.45 -2.29 0.71
N THR A 101 -10.76 -2.25 0.93
CA THR A 101 -11.58 -3.46 0.91
C THR A 101 -11.84 -3.81 -0.55
N VAL A 102 -11.12 -4.76 -1.09
CA VAL A 102 -11.37 -5.24 -2.45
C VAL A 102 -12.47 -6.29 -2.40
N CYS A 103 -13.65 -5.95 -2.91
CA CYS A 103 -14.69 -6.93 -3.17
C CYS A 103 -14.23 -7.82 -4.34
N LYS A 104 -14.20 -9.13 -4.12
CA LYS A 104 -14.01 -10.09 -5.22
C LYS A 104 -15.11 -9.89 -6.25
N ASP A 105 -14.76 -9.88 -7.52
CA ASP A 105 -15.73 -9.96 -8.61
C ASP A 105 -16.73 -11.09 -8.31
N LYS A 106 -18.00 -10.75 -8.16
CA LYS A 106 -19.04 -11.76 -8.24
C LYS A 106 -18.96 -12.32 -9.67
N LYS A 107 -18.43 -13.53 -9.83
CA LYS A 107 -18.64 -14.28 -11.05
C LYS A 107 -20.14 -14.29 -11.30
N LYS A 108 -20.58 -13.66 -12.38
CA LYS A 108 -21.92 -13.92 -12.90
C LYS A 108 -21.99 -15.42 -13.19
N GLN A 109 -22.77 -16.13 -12.38
CA GLN A 109 -23.29 -17.42 -12.76
C GLN A 109 -24.25 -17.24 -13.94
#